data_f8e30cd1e093c7db249963ba0906c8cf
#
_entry.id   f8e30cd1e093c7db249963ba0906c8cf
#
_cell.length_a   1.000
_cell.length_b   1.000
_cell.length_c   1.000
_cell.angle_alpha   90.00
_cell.angle_beta   90.00
_cell.angle_gamma   90.00
#
_symmetry.space_group_name_H-M   'P 1'
#
loop_
_entity.id
_entity.type
_entity.pdbx_description
1 polymer ?
#
loop_
_entity_poly.entity_id
_entity_poly.type
_entity_poly.pdbx_seq_one_letter_code
_entity_poly.pdbx_strand_id
1 'polypeptide(L)'
;LAGVKLRSPHLIGNPATYDGLIGTLLRLKQNLLVAGTYVCPRNTLWREVMQMAARRGLYNTTQHFQPLGCWPVSFDRYWEQKGRPQKYSWLENRQVLLETWDAFAQSMASLRPVWQVGYRGRDDAPFWTSEEGTSESLAERGTVISEAIAAQVEIAKKYDPEAICTYFLWAEGDPLYR
;
A
#
# COMPACT_ATOMS: atom_id res chain seq x y z
N LEU A 1 -20.56 6.53 -24.29
CA LEU A 1 -20.07 5.52 -23.35
C LEU A 1 -20.87 5.66 -22.07
N ALA A 2 -21.92 4.85 -21.90
CA ALA A 2 -22.72 4.82 -20.69
C ALA A 2 -21.80 4.34 -19.54
N GLY A 3 -21.61 5.21 -18.53
CA GLY A 3 -20.85 4.89 -17.35
C GLY A 3 -21.44 3.70 -16.63
N VAL A 4 -20.74 2.59 -16.63
CA VAL A 4 -21.08 1.44 -15.80
C VAL A 4 -20.92 1.87 -14.37
N LYS A 5 -22.01 2.21 -13.69
CA LYS A 5 -22.02 2.39 -12.23
C LYS A 5 -21.75 1.05 -11.58
N LEU A 6 -20.49 0.75 -11.26
CA LEU A 6 -20.08 -0.39 -10.42
C LEU A 6 -20.59 -0.18 -8.98
N ARG A 7 -21.91 -0.22 -8.78
CA ARG A 7 -22.55 -0.11 -7.48
C ARG A 7 -23.02 -1.45 -6.94
N SER A 8 -22.43 -2.56 -7.36
CA SER A 8 -22.80 -3.86 -6.77
C SER A 8 -21.64 -4.38 -5.94
N PRO A 9 -21.82 -4.61 -4.64
CA PRO A 9 -20.83 -5.29 -3.80
C PRO A 9 -20.43 -6.66 -4.36
N HIS A 10 -21.26 -7.25 -5.18
CA HIS A 10 -21.02 -8.53 -5.86
C HIS A 10 -20.03 -8.45 -7.02
N LEU A 11 -19.71 -7.26 -7.53
CA LEU A 11 -18.71 -7.07 -8.59
C LEU A 11 -17.32 -6.75 -8.01
N ILE A 12 -17.28 -6.14 -6.81
CA ILE A 12 -16.03 -5.85 -6.12
C ILE A 12 -15.58 -7.16 -5.47
N GLY A 13 -14.48 -7.70 -5.98
CA GLY A 13 -13.90 -8.93 -5.46
C GLY A 13 -14.33 -10.23 -6.16
N ASN A 14 -15.04 -10.15 -7.28
CA ASN A 14 -15.27 -11.32 -8.12
C ASN A 14 -14.07 -11.53 -9.08
N PRO A 15 -13.31 -12.64 -8.96
CA PRO A 15 -12.16 -12.91 -9.84
C PRO A 15 -12.49 -12.88 -11.33
N ALA A 16 -13.68 -13.33 -11.74
CA ALA A 16 -14.11 -13.31 -13.15
C ALA A 16 -14.23 -11.88 -13.70
N THR A 17 -14.68 -10.92 -12.87
CA THR A 17 -14.73 -9.50 -13.25
C THR A 17 -13.34 -8.96 -13.50
N TYR A 18 -12.39 -9.31 -12.63
CA TYR A 18 -10.99 -8.89 -12.77
C TYR A 18 -10.29 -9.57 -13.94
N ASP A 19 -10.63 -10.81 -14.30
CA ASP A 19 -10.08 -11.44 -15.49
C ASP A 19 -10.44 -10.65 -16.76
N GLY A 20 -11.69 -10.23 -16.88
CA GLY A 20 -12.14 -9.36 -17.98
C GLY A 20 -11.44 -8.00 -17.99
N LEU A 21 -11.27 -7.37 -16.83
CA LEU A 21 -10.54 -6.11 -16.67
C LEU A 21 -9.08 -6.26 -17.08
N ILE A 22 -8.38 -7.28 -16.58
CA ILE A 22 -6.98 -7.58 -16.91
C ILE A 22 -6.83 -7.81 -18.43
N GLY A 23 -7.77 -8.57 -19.04
CA GLY A 23 -7.79 -8.75 -20.47
C GLY A 23 -7.95 -7.44 -21.25
N THR A 24 -8.73 -6.49 -20.72
CA THR A 24 -8.89 -5.17 -21.32
C THR A 24 -7.63 -4.32 -21.18
N LEU A 25 -7.00 -4.31 -19.99
CA LEU A 25 -5.73 -3.61 -19.78
C LEU A 25 -4.66 -4.08 -20.78
N LEU A 26 -4.53 -5.40 -20.97
CA LEU A 26 -3.56 -5.96 -21.91
C LEU A 26 -3.85 -5.55 -23.37
N ARG A 27 -5.12 -5.56 -23.81
CA ARG A 27 -5.51 -5.08 -25.14
C ARG A 27 -5.21 -3.59 -25.34
N LEU A 28 -5.29 -2.80 -24.27
CA LEU A 28 -4.94 -1.38 -24.27
C LEU A 28 -3.41 -1.15 -24.06
N LYS A 29 -2.61 -2.21 -24.09
CA LYS A 29 -1.15 -2.16 -23.87
C LYS A 29 -0.75 -1.53 -22.51
N GLN A 30 -1.61 -1.66 -21.50
CA GLN A 30 -1.28 -1.31 -20.13
C GLN A 30 -0.46 -2.44 -19.50
N ASN A 31 0.44 -2.10 -18.59
CA ASN A 31 1.33 -3.05 -17.93
C ASN A 31 1.22 -3.06 -16.39
N LEU A 32 0.33 -2.24 -15.83
CA LEU A 32 0.14 -2.07 -14.39
C LEU A 32 -1.32 -2.23 -14.01
N LEU A 33 -1.59 -3.05 -13.00
CA LEU A 33 -2.88 -3.13 -12.32
C LEU A 33 -2.82 -2.39 -10.98
N VAL A 34 -3.68 -1.39 -10.82
CA VAL A 34 -4.05 -0.83 -9.51
C VAL A 34 -5.36 -1.51 -9.12
N ALA A 35 -5.28 -2.54 -8.27
CA ALA A 35 -6.43 -3.42 -8.01
C ALA A 35 -7.58 -2.71 -7.25
N GLY A 36 -7.29 -1.63 -6.57
CA GLY A 36 -8.28 -0.80 -5.86
C GLY A 36 -7.70 -0.14 -4.62
N THR A 37 -8.56 0.61 -3.93
CA THR A 37 -8.25 1.20 -2.63
C THR A 37 -8.47 0.16 -1.53
N TYR A 38 -7.62 0.17 -0.50
CA TYR A 38 -7.70 -0.73 0.67
C TYR A 38 -7.59 -2.22 0.34
N VAL A 39 -6.91 -2.54 -0.75
CA VAL A 39 -6.59 -3.90 -1.14
C VAL A 39 -5.55 -4.47 -0.19
N CYS A 40 -5.84 -5.60 0.45
CA CYS A 40 -4.89 -6.26 1.32
C CYS A 40 -4.29 -7.49 0.60
N PRO A 41 -2.98 -7.52 0.30
CA PRO A 41 -2.33 -8.64 -0.40
C PRO A 41 -2.32 -9.94 0.43
N ARG A 42 -2.63 -9.86 1.71
CA ARG A 42 -2.81 -11.01 2.61
C ARG A 42 -4.24 -11.56 2.63
N ASN A 43 -5.19 -10.86 2.03
CA ASN A 43 -6.55 -11.36 1.83
C ASN A 43 -6.58 -12.29 0.61
N THR A 44 -7.17 -13.47 0.76
CA THR A 44 -7.19 -14.53 -0.27
C THR A 44 -7.69 -14.03 -1.62
N LEU A 45 -8.81 -13.30 -1.61
CA LEU A 45 -9.43 -12.79 -2.83
C LEU A 45 -8.53 -11.81 -3.59
N TRP A 46 -8.01 -10.80 -2.88
CA TRP A 46 -7.13 -9.80 -3.48
C TRP A 46 -5.81 -10.43 -3.96
N ARG A 47 -5.29 -11.39 -3.21
CA ARG A 47 -4.12 -12.14 -3.62
C ARG A 47 -4.37 -12.91 -4.92
N GLU A 48 -5.53 -13.55 -5.08
CA GLU A 48 -5.92 -14.25 -6.31
C GLU A 48 -5.97 -13.30 -7.51
N VAL A 49 -6.59 -12.13 -7.37
CA VAL A 49 -6.64 -11.09 -8.41
C VAL A 49 -5.24 -10.63 -8.81
N MET A 50 -4.39 -10.31 -7.83
CA MET A 50 -3.02 -9.87 -8.09
C MET A 50 -2.16 -10.97 -8.72
N GLN A 51 -2.34 -12.23 -8.30
CA GLN A 51 -1.69 -13.37 -8.93
C GLN A 51 -2.13 -13.57 -10.38
N MET A 52 -3.41 -13.40 -10.67
CA MET A 52 -3.95 -13.47 -12.03
C MET A 52 -3.29 -12.40 -12.92
N ALA A 53 -3.18 -11.17 -12.46
CA ALA A 53 -2.51 -10.09 -13.16
C ALA A 53 -1.01 -10.40 -13.39
N ALA A 54 -0.31 -10.83 -12.35
CA ALA A 54 1.11 -11.18 -12.41
C ALA A 54 1.39 -12.32 -13.41
N ARG A 55 0.58 -13.40 -13.40
CA ARG A 55 0.70 -14.51 -14.36
C ARG A 55 0.50 -14.06 -15.81
N ARG A 56 -0.26 -13.00 -16.04
CA ARG A 56 -0.50 -12.43 -17.39
C ARG A 56 0.49 -11.31 -17.74
N GLY A 57 1.54 -11.12 -16.93
CA GLY A 57 2.63 -10.19 -17.21
C GLY A 57 2.44 -8.77 -16.70
N LEU A 58 1.33 -8.45 -16.03
CA LEU A 58 1.12 -7.13 -15.43
C LEU A 58 1.91 -6.98 -14.13
N TYR A 59 2.36 -5.77 -13.86
CA TYR A 59 2.75 -5.34 -12.53
C TYR A 59 1.52 -5.07 -11.68
N ASN A 60 1.67 -5.15 -10.38
CA ASN A 60 0.64 -4.82 -9.40
C ASN A 60 1.10 -3.70 -8.49
N THR A 61 0.21 -2.78 -8.14
CA THR A 61 0.46 -1.81 -7.09
C THR A 61 -0.77 -1.64 -6.22
N THR A 62 -0.55 -1.10 -5.04
CA THR A 62 -1.61 -0.60 -4.18
C THR A 62 -1.75 0.91 -4.37
N GLN A 63 -2.78 1.52 -3.81
CA GLN A 63 -2.94 2.96 -3.82
C GLN A 63 -3.39 3.45 -2.45
N HIS A 64 -3.45 4.75 -2.29
CA HIS A 64 -4.05 5.39 -1.13
C HIS A 64 -3.30 5.10 0.18
N PHE A 65 -1.99 5.37 0.17
CA PHE A 65 -1.13 5.22 1.34
C PHE A 65 -1.13 3.82 1.96
N GLN A 66 -0.91 2.85 1.09
CA GLN A 66 -0.70 1.45 1.49
C GLN A 66 0.77 1.06 1.32
N PRO A 67 1.69 1.61 2.13
CA PRO A 67 3.11 1.32 1.98
C PRO A 67 3.34 -0.19 2.08
N LEU A 68 4.02 -0.73 1.06
CA LEU A 68 4.29 -2.17 0.93
C LEU A 68 3.02 -3.05 1.02
N GLY A 69 1.85 -2.48 0.65
CA GLY A 69 0.55 -3.16 0.73
C GLY A 69 -0.13 -3.11 2.09
N CYS A 70 0.45 -2.42 3.07
CA CYS A 70 -0.08 -2.28 4.43
C CYS A 70 -0.69 -0.90 4.65
N TRP A 71 -1.97 -0.83 5.00
CA TRP A 71 -2.61 0.40 5.46
C TRP A 71 -3.06 0.25 6.93
N PRO A 72 -3.36 1.34 7.67
CA PRO A 72 -3.58 1.27 9.11
C PRO A 72 -4.57 0.22 9.59
N VAL A 73 -5.71 0.04 8.90
CA VAL A 73 -6.69 -0.98 9.30
C VAL A 73 -6.17 -2.41 9.05
N SER A 74 -5.37 -2.64 8.00
CA SER A 74 -4.77 -3.96 7.81
C SER A 74 -3.63 -4.24 8.80
N PHE A 75 -2.95 -3.20 9.26
CA PHE A 75 -2.02 -3.27 10.39
C PHE A 75 -2.74 -3.68 11.68
N ASP A 76 -3.85 -3.03 12.01
CA ASP A 76 -4.62 -3.36 13.21
C ASP A 76 -5.06 -4.82 13.19
N ARG A 77 -5.68 -5.26 12.10
CA ARG A 77 -6.13 -6.66 11.94
C ARG A 77 -4.99 -7.67 12.05
N TYR A 78 -3.81 -7.33 11.53
CA TYR A 78 -2.64 -8.21 11.62
C TYR A 78 -2.22 -8.44 13.08
N TRP A 79 -2.22 -7.40 13.91
CA TRP A 79 -1.84 -7.49 15.31
C TRP A 79 -2.95 -8.01 16.21
N GLU A 80 -4.21 -7.71 15.90
CA GLU A 80 -5.37 -8.30 16.56
C GLU A 80 -5.39 -9.83 16.40
N GLN A 81 -5.15 -10.33 15.17
CA GLN A 81 -5.06 -11.77 14.90
C GLN A 81 -3.93 -12.46 15.67
N LYS A 82 -2.88 -11.74 16.02
CA LYS A 82 -1.79 -12.22 16.89
C LYS A 82 -2.12 -12.11 18.38
N GLY A 83 -3.29 -11.59 18.77
CA GLY A 83 -3.67 -11.36 20.15
C GLY A 83 -2.87 -10.26 20.86
N ARG A 84 -2.19 -9.40 20.11
CA ARG A 84 -1.34 -8.32 20.64
C ARG A 84 -1.60 -7.02 19.88
N PRO A 85 -2.72 -6.33 20.09
CA PRO A 85 -3.00 -5.05 19.44
C PRO A 85 -1.84 -4.07 19.63
N GLN A 86 -1.48 -3.36 18.56
CA GLN A 86 -0.38 -2.41 18.52
C GLN A 86 -0.86 -1.05 18.03
N LYS A 87 -0.15 0.02 18.39
CA LYS A 87 -0.41 1.36 17.87
C LYS A 87 0.33 1.54 16.53
N TYR A 88 -0.39 1.97 15.51
CA TYR A 88 0.19 2.38 14.23
C TYR A 88 0.86 3.75 14.43
N SER A 89 2.14 3.78 14.73
CA SER A 89 2.91 4.99 14.98
C SER A 89 4.40 4.74 14.69
N TRP A 90 4.99 5.62 13.88
CA TRP A 90 6.42 5.61 13.61
C TRP A 90 7.24 6.08 14.81
N LEU A 91 6.73 7.09 15.50
CA LEU A 91 7.45 7.68 16.65
C LEU A 91 7.49 6.74 17.86
N GLU A 92 6.39 6.04 18.13
CA GLU A 92 6.26 5.20 19.32
C GLU A 92 6.60 3.72 19.06
N ASN A 93 6.27 3.21 17.87
CA ASN A 93 6.31 1.77 17.55
C ASN A 93 7.04 1.45 16.24
N ARG A 94 8.14 2.17 15.95
CA ARG A 94 8.91 2.01 14.70
C ARG A 94 9.21 0.54 14.39
N GLN A 95 9.69 -0.23 15.35
CA GLN A 95 10.06 -1.63 15.14
C GLN A 95 8.85 -2.50 14.78
N VAL A 96 7.70 -2.22 15.36
CA VAL A 96 6.44 -2.92 15.07
C VAL A 96 5.95 -2.61 13.65
N LEU A 97 6.11 -1.36 13.20
CA LEU A 97 5.83 -0.99 11.81
C LEU A 97 6.76 -1.71 10.83
N LEU A 98 8.06 -1.74 11.12
CA LEU A 98 9.05 -2.45 10.29
C LEU A 98 8.72 -3.94 10.17
N GLU A 99 8.40 -4.62 11.28
CA GLU A 99 7.97 -6.03 11.26
C GLU A 99 6.73 -6.22 10.39
N THR A 100 5.76 -5.31 10.51
CA THR A 100 4.52 -5.43 9.76
C THR A 100 4.74 -5.18 8.28
N TRP A 101 5.47 -4.14 7.91
CA TRP A 101 5.81 -3.83 6.52
C TRP A 101 6.60 -4.96 5.87
N ASP A 102 7.55 -5.57 6.58
CA ASP A 102 8.29 -6.74 6.10
C ASP A 102 7.35 -7.92 5.81
N ALA A 103 6.42 -8.24 6.72
CA ALA A 103 5.46 -9.32 6.53
C ALA A 103 4.49 -9.06 5.34
N PHE A 104 4.13 -7.81 5.10
CA PHE A 104 3.29 -7.44 3.95
C PHE A 104 4.08 -7.45 2.65
N ALA A 105 5.32 -6.94 2.65
CA ALA A 105 6.22 -7.00 1.50
C ALA A 105 6.48 -8.45 1.08
N GLN A 106 6.75 -9.34 2.02
CA GLN A 106 6.89 -10.77 1.76
C GLN A 106 5.65 -11.33 1.03
N SER A 107 4.46 -10.88 1.41
CA SER A 107 3.22 -11.32 0.77
C SER A 107 3.08 -10.80 -0.66
N MET A 108 3.70 -9.67 -0.99
CA MET A 108 3.66 -9.06 -2.33
C MET A 108 4.79 -9.53 -3.26
N ALA A 109 5.88 -10.05 -2.74
CA ALA A 109 7.11 -10.35 -3.49
C ALA A 109 6.88 -11.15 -4.79
N SER A 110 5.97 -12.13 -4.76
CA SER A 110 5.65 -12.97 -5.94
C SER A 110 4.61 -12.36 -6.89
N LEU A 111 4.13 -11.16 -6.61
CA LEU A 111 3.02 -10.54 -7.34
C LEU A 111 3.48 -9.48 -8.35
N ARG A 112 4.77 -9.41 -8.68
CA ARG A 112 5.36 -8.37 -9.54
C ARG A 112 4.99 -6.97 -9.07
N PRO A 113 5.37 -6.58 -7.85
CA PRO A 113 4.95 -5.29 -7.32
C PRO A 113 5.68 -4.11 -7.97
N VAL A 114 4.94 -3.00 -8.14
CA VAL A 114 5.49 -1.66 -8.08
C VAL A 114 5.21 -1.18 -6.65
N TRP A 115 6.26 -1.00 -5.88
CA TRP A 115 6.19 -0.82 -4.44
C TRP A 115 5.71 0.58 -4.08
N GLN A 116 4.54 0.68 -3.48
CA GLN A 116 4.15 1.94 -2.88
C GLN A 116 4.91 2.13 -1.56
N VAL A 117 5.50 3.31 -1.39
CA VAL A 117 6.17 3.74 -0.17
C VAL A 117 5.56 5.04 0.33
N GLY A 118 5.80 5.39 1.59
CA GLY A 118 5.32 6.60 2.21
C GLY A 118 4.85 6.38 3.64
N TYR A 119 4.60 7.47 4.35
CA TYR A 119 4.05 7.41 5.68
C TYR A 119 2.97 8.47 5.88
N ARG A 120 1.80 8.04 6.31
CA ARG A 120 0.63 8.87 6.54
C ARG A 120 -0.12 8.38 7.78
N GLY A 121 -0.93 9.23 8.36
CA GLY A 121 -1.80 8.88 9.48
C GLY A 121 -3.00 8.03 9.09
N ARG A 122 -3.92 7.92 10.02
CA ARG A 122 -5.21 7.24 9.85
C ARG A 122 -6.22 8.15 9.16
N ASP A 123 -7.30 7.54 8.66
CA ASP A 123 -8.50 8.23 8.19
C ASP A 123 -8.22 9.35 7.17
N ASP A 124 -7.25 9.09 6.30
CA ASP A 124 -6.87 10.02 5.24
C ASP A 124 -6.25 11.33 5.74
N ALA A 125 -5.72 11.31 6.95
CA ALA A 125 -5.10 12.45 7.60
C ALA A 125 -3.57 12.35 7.63
N PRO A 126 -2.86 13.49 7.74
CA PRO A 126 -1.43 13.50 7.98
C PRO A 126 -1.07 12.77 9.28
N PHE A 127 0.09 12.11 9.35
CA PHE A 127 0.50 11.36 10.55
C PHE A 127 0.59 12.24 11.80
N TRP A 128 0.97 13.51 11.66
CA TRP A 128 1.10 14.45 12.77
C TRP A 128 -0.23 14.90 13.40
N THR A 129 -1.36 14.49 12.86
CA THR A 129 -2.67 14.71 13.49
C THR A 129 -3.08 13.59 14.44
N SER A 130 -2.42 12.44 14.35
CA SER A 130 -2.75 11.23 15.10
C SER A 130 -1.62 10.70 15.97
N GLU A 131 -0.39 11.22 15.80
CA GLU A 131 0.77 10.83 16.61
C GLU A 131 1.12 11.92 17.61
N GLU A 132 1.09 11.55 18.89
CA GLU A 132 1.50 12.44 19.97
C GLU A 132 3.00 12.76 19.89
N GLY A 133 3.38 13.97 20.31
CA GLY A 133 4.76 14.42 20.30
C GLY A 133 5.32 14.79 18.92
N THR A 134 4.47 14.85 17.90
CA THR A 134 4.89 15.29 16.58
C THR A 134 5.23 16.78 16.58
N SER A 135 6.37 17.12 16.02
CA SER A 135 6.81 18.50 15.84
C SER A 135 5.89 19.30 14.90
N GLU A 136 5.80 20.60 15.13
CA GLU A 136 5.16 21.54 14.19
C GLU A 136 6.08 21.92 13.02
N SER A 137 7.37 21.65 13.13
CA SER A 137 8.37 21.91 12.09
C SER A 137 8.14 21.05 10.86
N LEU A 138 7.98 21.68 9.71
CA LEU A 138 7.87 20.98 8.42
C LEU A 138 9.12 20.14 8.13
N ALA A 139 10.31 20.64 8.47
CA ALA A 139 11.56 19.93 8.26
C ALA A 139 11.62 18.63 9.08
N GLU A 140 11.20 18.65 10.35
CA GLU A 140 11.17 17.47 11.21
C GLU A 140 10.10 16.47 10.75
N ARG A 141 8.92 16.94 10.31
CA ARG A 141 7.89 16.10 9.70
C ARG A 141 8.39 15.44 8.41
N GLY A 142 9.10 16.20 7.56
CA GLY A 142 9.75 15.69 6.36
C GLY A 142 10.80 14.62 6.67
N THR A 143 11.57 14.79 7.74
CA THR A 143 12.55 13.81 8.20
C THR A 143 11.88 12.49 8.59
N VAL A 144 10.77 12.53 9.35
CA VAL A 144 10.00 11.32 9.73
C VAL A 144 9.54 10.56 8.49
N ILE A 145 8.96 11.26 7.51
CA ILE A 145 8.50 10.62 6.27
C ILE A 145 9.69 10.04 5.49
N SER A 146 10.78 10.77 5.38
CA SER A 146 11.97 10.32 4.65
C SER A 146 12.61 9.09 5.27
N GLU A 147 12.69 9.03 6.61
CA GLU A 147 13.17 7.85 7.32
C GLU A 147 12.26 6.64 7.12
N ALA A 148 10.94 6.84 7.17
CA ALA A 148 9.97 5.77 6.94
C ALA A 148 10.09 5.23 5.50
N ILE A 149 10.20 6.13 4.50
CA ILE A 149 10.40 5.76 3.09
C ILE A 149 11.71 5.00 2.92
N ALA A 150 12.82 5.49 3.48
CA ALA A 150 14.11 4.82 3.38
C ALA A 150 14.05 3.38 3.92
N ALA A 151 13.43 3.19 5.09
CA ALA A 151 13.26 1.87 5.67
C ALA A 151 12.37 0.94 4.80
N GLN A 152 11.31 1.49 4.21
CA GLN A 152 10.43 0.73 3.31
C GLN A 152 11.14 0.35 2.01
N VAL A 153 11.98 1.21 1.45
CA VAL A 153 12.79 0.91 0.26
C VAL A 153 13.76 -0.24 0.56
N GLU A 154 14.42 -0.25 1.70
CA GLU A 154 15.30 -1.35 2.10
C GLU A 154 14.52 -2.67 2.28
N ILE A 155 13.31 -2.62 2.85
CA ILE A 155 12.44 -3.78 2.94
C ILE A 155 12.02 -4.26 1.54
N ALA A 156 11.65 -3.37 0.63
CA ALA A 156 11.30 -3.74 -0.74
C ALA A 156 12.47 -4.42 -1.45
N LYS A 157 13.67 -3.87 -1.36
CA LYS A 157 14.90 -4.41 -1.96
C LYS A 157 15.31 -5.78 -1.40
N LYS A 158 14.95 -6.10 -0.17
CA LYS A 158 15.15 -7.43 0.40
C LYS A 158 14.46 -8.53 -0.42
N TYR A 159 13.29 -8.20 -1.00
CA TYR A 159 12.48 -9.13 -1.79
C TYR A 159 12.61 -8.94 -3.30
N ASP A 160 13.01 -7.76 -3.72
CA ASP A 160 13.16 -7.37 -5.11
C ASP A 160 14.34 -6.38 -5.23
N PRO A 161 15.55 -6.85 -5.55
CA PRO A 161 16.75 -6.00 -5.67
C PRO A 161 16.58 -4.84 -6.67
N GLU A 162 15.73 -5.03 -7.70
CA GLU A 162 15.41 -4.04 -8.72
C GLU A 162 14.09 -3.29 -8.42
N ALA A 163 13.71 -3.21 -7.14
CA ALA A 163 12.45 -2.64 -6.69
C ALA A 163 12.16 -1.27 -7.30
N ILE A 164 11.05 -1.15 -8.03
CA ILE A 164 10.50 0.12 -8.47
C ILE A 164 9.59 0.64 -7.38
N CYS A 165 9.96 1.76 -6.76
CA CYS A 165 9.18 2.38 -5.70
C CYS A 165 8.44 3.61 -6.20
N THR A 166 7.22 3.82 -5.71
CA THR A 166 6.40 5.00 -6.01
C THR A 166 5.92 5.63 -4.70
N TYR A 167 5.87 6.94 -4.67
CA TYR A 167 5.31 7.72 -3.57
C TYR A 167 4.16 8.59 -4.08
N PHE A 168 3.05 8.61 -3.35
CA PHE A 168 1.96 9.55 -3.61
C PHE A 168 2.19 10.83 -2.83
N LEU A 169 2.54 11.88 -3.53
CA LEU A 169 2.60 13.22 -2.97
C LEU A 169 1.18 13.75 -2.80
N TRP A 170 0.64 13.62 -1.60
CA TRP A 170 -0.68 14.15 -1.25
C TRP A 170 -0.58 15.63 -0.82
N ALA A 171 -1.72 16.33 -0.75
CA ALA A 171 -1.75 17.77 -0.51
C ALA A 171 -0.95 18.22 0.74
N GLU A 172 -0.99 17.46 1.83
CA GLU A 172 -0.22 17.74 3.04
C GLU A 172 1.28 17.44 2.91
N GLY A 173 1.67 16.64 1.92
CA GLY A 173 3.07 16.34 1.63
C GLY A 173 3.76 17.41 0.79
N ASP A 174 3.02 18.18 -0.02
CA ASP A 174 3.60 19.19 -0.92
C ASP A 174 4.51 20.20 -0.20
N PRO A 175 4.13 20.79 0.95
CA PRO A 175 5.00 21.71 1.68
C PRO A 175 6.27 21.07 2.25
N LEU A 176 6.30 19.76 2.41
CA LEU A 176 7.46 19.03 2.97
C LEU A 176 8.56 18.80 1.94
N TYR A 177 8.26 19.02 0.65
CA TYR A 177 9.19 18.85 -0.47
C TYR A 177 9.70 20.19 -1.03
N ARG A 178 9.29 21.31 -0.45
CA ARG A 178 9.75 22.66 -0.78
C ARG A 178 10.77 23.13 0.24
#